data_a44657b5799302f4ca4fe46b4677f518
#
_entry.id   a44657b5799302f4ca4fe46b4677f518
#
_cell.length_a   1.000
_cell.length_b   1.000
_cell.length_c   1.000
_cell.angle_alpha   90.00
_cell.angle_beta   90.00
_cell.angle_gamma   90.00
#
_symmetry.space_group_name_H-M   'P 1'
#
loop_
_entity.id
_entity.type
_entity.pdbx_description
1 polymer ?
#
loop_
_entity_poly.entity_id
_entity_poly.type
_entity_poly.pdbx_seq_one_letter_code
_entity_poly.pdbx_strand_id
1 'polypeptide(L)'
;LSYFGIEYKILNTVLGLFAIYFLLVIPKKALFLAGFLSGILWCSWMAVSLQYYDLTYLAPVFIIGISLVYALIFYLFALYDRLTFRIITIFAFTFFAPLGFNWMKFELIFVDSYIGISKEDFLLVLFSFYLIIKLKRFKVLGVIPILFALNLGKGVYIQNPEASIFMPQMNIKQELKWEKDYQRVLHENNFEEIAKAIELKKDLVVLPETAFTTVLNRNAHLLERLKDYSSSIDIIAGGLYVEDKQIYNASYHFSNGEIQVAKKVVLVP
;
A
#
# COMPACT_ATOMS: atom_id res chain seq x y z
N LEU A 1 12.78 0.94 -7.32
CA LEU A 1 13.21 1.66 -8.54
C LEU A 1 12.09 2.52 -9.11
N SER A 2 10.83 2.05 -9.08
CA SER A 2 9.65 2.85 -9.44
C SER A 2 9.51 4.13 -8.61
N TYR A 3 9.97 4.12 -7.36
CA TYR A 3 10.00 5.31 -6.50
C TYR A 3 10.81 6.48 -7.09
N PHE A 4 11.80 6.18 -7.92
CA PHE A 4 12.60 7.20 -8.63
C PHE A 4 12.11 7.50 -10.05
N GLY A 5 10.91 7.04 -10.42
CA GLY A 5 10.36 7.22 -11.78
C GLY A 5 11.10 6.41 -12.86
N ILE A 6 11.90 5.42 -12.46
CA ILE A 6 12.70 4.61 -13.36
C ILE A 6 12.08 3.22 -13.46
N GLU A 7 11.42 2.95 -14.57
CA GLU A 7 10.83 1.64 -14.85
C GLU A 7 11.84 0.70 -15.53
N TYR A 8 12.55 -0.10 -14.74
CA TYR A 8 13.43 -1.15 -15.26
C TYR A 8 12.80 -2.53 -15.10
N LYS A 9 11.76 -2.84 -15.88
CA LYS A 9 11.06 -4.15 -15.81
C LYS A 9 12.02 -5.33 -15.92
N ILE A 10 13.03 -5.27 -16.79
CA ILE A 10 14.04 -6.32 -16.93
C ILE A 10 14.81 -6.49 -15.62
N LEU A 11 15.30 -5.39 -15.05
CA LEU A 11 16.09 -5.42 -13.82
C LEU A 11 15.25 -5.95 -12.64
N ASN A 12 14.01 -5.49 -12.49
CA ASN A 12 13.09 -5.96 -11.46
C ASN A 12 12.79 -7.46 -11.63
N THR A 13 12.61 -7.95 -12.88
CA THR A 13 12.43 -9.38 -13.16
C THR A 13 13.64 -10.18 -12.70
N VAL A 14 14.85 -9.77 -13.11
CA VAL A 14 16.09 -10.47 -12.77
C VAL A 14 16.34 -10.47 -11.27
N LEU A 15 16.24 -9.32 -10.63
CA LEU A 15 16.45 -9.20 -9.16
C LEU A 15 15.40 -10.00 -8.37
N GLY A 16 14.12 -9.97 -8.79
CA GLY A 16 13.05 -10.75 -8.17
C GLY A 16 13.32 -12.26 -8.27
N LEU A 17 13.70 -12.74 -9.47
CA LEU A 17 14.06 -14.14 -9.66
C LEU A 17 15.27 -14.55 -8.83
N PHE A 18 16.32 -13.72 -8.76
CA PHE A 18 17.48 -13.98 -7.90
C PHE A 18 17.09 -14.02 -6.42
N ALA A 19 16.26 -13.10 -5.95
CA ALA A 19 15.82 -13.07 -4.56
C ALA A 19 15.07 -14.36 -4.20
N ILE A 20 14.12 -14.82 -5.03
CA ILE A 20 13.41 -16.09 -4.79
C ILE A 20 14.37 -17.28 -4.85
N TYR A 21 15.28 -17.33 -5.83
CA TYR A 21 16.28 -18.39 -5.89
C TYR A 21 17.12 -18.45 -4.61
N PHE A 22 17.63 -17.32 -4.12
CA PHE A 22 18.42 -17.28 -2.91
C PHE A 22 17.63 -17.70 -1.67
N LEU A 23 16.36 -17.32 -1.54
CA LEU A 23 15.48 -17.79 -0.46
C LEU A 23 15.39 -19.32 -0.43
N LEU A 24 15.49 -19.98 -1.59
CA LEU A 24 15.41 -21.44 -1.68
C LEU A 24 16.73 -22.16 -1.39
N VAL A 25 17.89 -21.53 -1.64
CA VAL A 25 19.19 -22.22 -1.59
C VAL A 25 20.12 -21.82 -0.46
N ILE A 26 20.00 -20.60 0.10
CA ILE A 26 20.90 -20.14 1.15
C ILE A 26 20.71 -20.93 2.46
N PRO A 27 21.76 -21.06 3.28
CA PRO A 27 21.67 -21.79 4.55
C PRO A 27 20.75 -21.05 5.55
N LYS A 28 20.21 -21.79 6.49
CA LYS A 28 19.28 -21.33 7.52
C LYS A 28 19.74 -20.09 8.28
N LYS A 29 21.05 -20.03 8.64
CA LYS A 29 21.61 -18.85 9.31
C LYS A 29 21.58 -17.59 8.43
N ALA A 30 21.86 -17.76 7.13
CA ALA A 30 21.81 -16.66 6.18
C ALA A 30 20.36 -16.19 5.93
N LEU A 31 19.37 -17.11 5.93
CA LEU A 31 17.96 -16.74 5.88
C LEU A 31 17.55 -15.89 7.10
N PHE A 32 17.97 -16.26 8.30
CA PHE A 32 17.73 -15.44 9.49
C PHE A 32 18.27 -14.01 9.32
N LEU A 33 19.52 -13.88 8.88
CA LEU A 33 20.12 -12.56 8.63
C LEU A 33 19.41 -11.79 7.50
N ALA A 34 19.06 -12.49 6.41
CA ALA A 34 18.30 -11.89 5.32
C ALA A 34 16.95 -11.34 5.80
N GLY A 35 16.22 -12.11 6.61
CA GLY A 35 14.98 -11.66 7.23
C GLY A 35 15.19 -10.45 8.14
N PHE A 36 16.22 -10.48 8.98
CA PHE A 36 16.55 -9.37 9.86
C PHE A 36 16.82 -8.07 9.08
N LEU A 37 17.65 -8.14 8.04
CA LEU A 37 17.93 -7.01 7.17
C LEU A 37 16.68 -6.54 6.40
N SER A 38 15.85 -7.48 5.93
CA SER A 38 14.59 -7.14 5.29
C SER A 38 13.66 -6.38 6.23
N GLY A 39 13.58 -6.77 7.50
CA GLY A 39 12.81 -6.07 8.52
C GLY A 39 13.30 -4.63 8.74
N ILE A 40 14.62 -4.42 8.84
CA ILE A 40 15.19 -3.08 8.95
C ILE A 40 14.82 -2.24 7.73
N LEU A 41 15.13 -2.73 6.53
CA LEU A 41 14.99 -1.95 5.30
C LEU A 41 13.53 -1.67 4.95
N TRP A 42 12.64 -2.63 5.23
CA TRP A 42 11.24 -2.51 4.87
C TRP A 42 10.39 -1.77 5.91
N CYS A 43 10.67 -1.93 7.19
CA CYS A 43 9.81 -1.45 8.28
C CYS A 43 10.38 -0.27 9.09
N SER A 44 11.62 0.17 8.84
CA SER A 44 12.24 1.26 9.60
C SER A 44 11.44 2.57 9.53
N TRP A 45 10.78 2.85 8.42
CA TRP A 45 9.94 4.03 8.26
C TRP A 45 8.76 4.07 9.24
N MET A 46 8.26 2.92 9.69
CA MET A 46 7.16 2.86 10.66
C MET A 46 7.57 3.44 12.01
N ALA A 47 8.87 3.36 12.37
CA ALA A 47 9.38 3.93 13.59
C ALA A 47 9.33 5.47 13.60
N VAL A 48 9.25 6.11 12.42
CA VAL A 48 9.11 7.57 12.31
C VAL A 48 7.77 8.03 12.90
N SER A 49 6.72 7.18 12.89
CA SER A 49 5.43 7.51 13.49
C SER A 49 5.50 7.72 15.00
N LEU A 50 6.51 7.16 15.69
CA LEU A 50 6.68 7.31 17.13
C LEU A 50 6.97 8.77 17.56
N GLN A 51 7.43 9.63 16.63
CA GLN A 51 7.60 11.05 16.88
C GLN A 51 6.30 11.78 17.25
N TYR A 52 5.16 11.33 16.71
CA TYR A 52 3.85 11.92 16.98
C TYR A 52 3.30 11.59 18.39
N TYR A 53 3.95 10.66 19.08
CA TYR A 53 3.59 10.23 20.44
C TYR A 53 4.66 10.58 21.47
N ASP A 54 5.68 11.40 21.11
CA ASP A 54 6.85 11.72 21.92
C ASP A 54 7.66 10.48 22.37
N LEU A 55 7.57 9.38 21.58
CA LEU A 55 8.21 8.08 21.86
C LEU A 55 9.39 7.79 20.93
N THR A 56 10.01 8.82 20.34
CA THR A 56 11.12 8.67 19.38
C THR A 56 12.30 7.87 19.95
N TYR A 57 12.53 7.92 21.26
CA TYR A 57 13.56 7.14 21.94
C TYR A 57 13.34 5.62 21.86
N LEU A 58 12.11 5.16 21.59
CA LEU A 58 11.79 3.74 21.41
C LEU A 58 12.01 3.27 19.96
N ALA A 59 12.29 4.16 19.00
CA ALA A 59 12.47 3.80 17.59
C ALA A 59 13.50 2.66 17.37
N PRO A 60 14.71 2.66 18.00
CA PRO A 60 15.65 1.56 17.84
C PRO A 60 15.10 0.21 18.33
N VAL A 61 14.38 0.21 19.46
CA VAL A 61 13.77 -1.01 20.02
C VAL A 61 12.68 -1.54 19.10
N PHE A 62 11.85 -0.65 18.55
CA PHE A 62 10.81 -1.00 17.59
C PHE A 62 11.41 -1.62 16.31
N ILE A 63 12.43 -0.98 15.73
CA ILE A 63 13.09 -1.47 14.51
C ILE A 63 13.72 -2.84 14.74
N ILE A 64 14.43 -3.03 15.86
CA ILE A 64 15.03 -4.33 16.21
C ILE A 64 13.94 -5.38 16.41
N GLY A 65 12.87 -5.05 17.15
CA GLY A 65 11.77 -5.96 17.43
C GLY A 65 11.10 -6.47 16.15
N ILE A 66 10.71 -5.58 15.24
CA ILE A 66 10.09 -5.97 13.98
C ILE A 66 11.07 -6.74 13.08
N SER A 67 12.35 -6.38 13.08
CA SER A 67 13.40 -7.08 12.32
C SER A 67 13.61 -8.51 12.83
N LEU A 68 13.51 -8.75 14.13
CA LEU A 68 13.56 -10.09 14.70
C LEU A 68 12.34 -10.94 14.30
N VAL A 69 11.15 -10.34 14.20
CA VAL A 69 9.97 -11.05 13.70
C VAL A 69 10.20 -11.52 12.26
N TYR A 70 10.70 -10.65 11.37
CA TYR A 70 11.04 -11.03 10.00
C TYR A 70 12.16 -12.08 9.96
N ALA A 71 13.18 -11.96 10.81
CA ALA A 71 14.25 -12.94 10.91
C ALA A 71 13.72 -14.33 11.29
N LEU A 72 12.79 -14.39 12.24
CA LEU A 72 12.15 -15.65 12.66
C LEU A 72 11.29 -16.25 11.55
N ILE A 73 10.51 -15.43 10.85
CA ILE A 73 9.70 -15.86 9.69
C ILE A 73 10.59 -16.51 8.64
N PHE A 74 11.67 -15.83 8.23
CA PHE A 74 12.59 -16.36 7.22
C PHE A 74 13.32 -17.64 7.72
N TYR A 75 13.64 -17.69 9.02
CA TYR A 75 14.20 -18.90 9.62
C TYR A 75 13.23 -20.09 9.56
N LEU A 76 11.93 -19.85 9.77
CA LEU A 76 10.89 -20.88 9.69
C LEU A 76 10.77 -21.49 8.30
N PHE A 77 11.04 -20.75 7.21
CA PHE A 77 11.05 -21.30 5.85
C PHE A 77 12.08 -22.42 5.67
N ALA A 78 13.13 -22.43 6.44
CA ALA A 78 14.17 -23.44 6.43
C ALA A 78 14.20 -24.28 7.71
N LEU A 79 13.08 -24.40 8.42
CA LEU A 79 13.01 -25.20 9.64
C LEU A 79 13.46 -26.64 9.39
N TYR A 80 12.98 -27.21 8.29
CA TYR A 80 13.49 -28.47 7.74
C TYR A 80 14.34 -28.15 6.52
N ASP A 81 15.55 -28.72 6.45
CA ASP A 81 16.51 -28.48 5.35
C ASP A 81 16.13 -29.31 4.11
N ARG A 82 14.92 -29.06 3.59
CA ARG A 82 14.37 -29.69 2.38
C ARG A 82 13.80 -28.62 1.47
N LEU A 83 14.24 -28.61 0.22
CA LEU A 83 13.75 -27.67 -0.81
C LEU A 83 12.21 -27.65 -0.92
N THR A 84 11.58 -28.82 -0.90
CA THR A 84 10.11 -28.95 -0.98
C THR A 84 9.43 -28.24 0.19
N PHE A 85 10.00 -28.37 1.40
CA PHE A 85 9.46 -27.69 2.60
C PHE A 85 9.55 -26.18 2.45
N ARG A 86 10.69 -25.66 1.99
CA ARG A 86 10.87 -24.21 1.75
C ARG A 86 9.85 -23.67 0.77
N ILE A 87 9.65 -24.35 -0.36
CA ILE A 87 8.67 -23.97 -1.38
C ILE A 87 7.27 -23.92 -0.79
N ILE A 88 6.86 -25.00 -0.11
CA ILE A 88 5.52 -25.08 0.50
C ILE A 88 5.31 -23.97 1.53
N THR A 89 6.28 -23.73 2.41
CA THR A 89 6.16 -22.72 3.46
C THR A 89 6.16 -21.30 2.90
N ILE A 90 7.01 -20.98 1.94
CA ILE A 90 7.03 -19.68 1.27
C ILE A 90 5.71 -19.44 0.53
N PHE A 91 5.20 -20.43 -0.20
CA PHE A 91 3.92 -20.31 -0.87
C PHE A 91 2.74 -20.21 0.09
N ALA A 92 2.69 -21.04 1.13
CA ALA A 92 1.65 -20.98 2.16
C ALA A 92 1.62 -19.62 2.86
N PHE A 93 2.78 -19.00 3.03
CA PHE A 93 2.89 -17.70 3.68
C PHE A 93 2.24 -16.57 2.88
N THR A 94 2.05 -16.72 1.56
CA THR A 94 1.31 -15.74 0.74
C THR A 94 -0.19 -15.66 1.11
N PHE A 95 -0.71 -16.68 1.80
CA PHE A 95 -2.08 -16.72 2.32
C PHE A 95 -2.18 -16.30 3.79
N PHE A 96 -1.05 -16.13 4.46
CA PHE A 96 -1.02 -15.80 5.87
C PHE A 96 -1.27 -14.31 6.08
N ALA A 97 -2.38 -13.97 6.71
CA ALA A 97 -2.81 -12.60 7.01
C ALA A 97 -3.23 -12.50 8.49
N PRO A 98 -2.26 -12.52 9.43
CA PRO A 98 -2.57 -12.43 10.85
C PRO A 98 -3.28 -11.12 11.14
N LEU A 99 -4.36 -11.17 11.93
CA LEU A 99 -5.20 -10.01 12.27
C LEU A 99 -5.78 -9.27 11.04
N GLY A 100 -5.93 -9.96 9.89
CA GLY A 100 -6.37 -9.35 8.65
C GLY A 100 -5.28 -8.61 7.87
N PHE A 101 -4.03 -8.61 8.34
CA PHE A 101 -2.90 -7.94 7.71
C PHE A 101 -2.11 -8.85 6.77
N ASN A 102 -1.96 -8.39 5.55
CA ASN A 102 -1.05 -9.01 4.58
C ASN A 102 0.35 -8.45 4.70
N TRP A 103 1.07 -8.83 5.76
CA TRP A 103 2.40 -8.31 6.05
C TRP A 103 3.47 -8.69 5.03
N MET A 104 3.27 -9.80 4.33
CA MET A 104 4.29 -10.35 3.47
C MET A 104 3.64 -11.14 2.32
N LYS A 105 3.52 -10.49 1.19
CA LYS A 105 3.11 -11.12 -0.07
C LYS A 105 4.32 -11.23 -0.97
N PHE A 106 4.93 -12.41 -1.04
CA PHE A 106 6.15 -12.63 -1.82
C PHE A 106 5.93 -12.44 -3.32
N GLU A 107 4.73 -12.68 -3.82
CA GLU A 107 4.36 -12.43 -5.21
C GLU A 107 4.56 -10.97 -5.63
N LEU A 108 4.45 -10.02 -4.68
CA LEU A 108 4.63 -8.60 -4.96
C LEU A 108 6.09 -8.20 -5.23
N ILE A 109 7.06 -9.09 -5.04
CA ILE A 109 8.45 -8.83 -5.46
C ILE A 109 8.56 -8.65 -6.98
N PHE A 110 7.54 -9.11 -7.71
CA PHE A 110 7.46 -9.00 -9.16
C PHE A 110 6.64 -7.79 -9.65
N VAL A 111 6.21 -6.90 -8.76
CA VAL A 111 5.62 -5.61 -9.16
C VAL A 111 6.60 -4.87 -10.07
N ASP A 112 6.10 -4.27 -11.15
CA ASP A 112 6.89 -3.62 -12.20
C ASP A 112 7.92 -4.54 -12.88
N SER A 113 7.61 -5.83 -13.01
CA SER A 113 8.41 -6.81 -13.71
C SER A 113 7.65 -7.43 -14.90
N TYR A 114 8.30 -8.34 -15.63
CA TYR A 114 7.65 -9.16 -16.65
C TYR A 114 7.02 -10.44 -16.10
N ILE A 115 7.11 -10.71 -14.81
CA ILE A 115 6.42 -11.81 -14.14
C ILE A 115 5.10 -11.31 -13.58
N GLY A 116 4.04 -12.10 -13.68
CA GLY A 116 2.76 -11.79 -13.08
C GLY A 116 2.82 -11.82 -11.54
N ILE A 117 1.90 -11.09 -10.92
CA ILE A 117 1.79 -10.96 -9.46
C ILE A 117 0.66 -11.81 -8.87
N SER A 118 0.08 -12.69 -9.66
CA SER A 118 -0.91 -13.64 -9.15
C SER A 118 -0.23 -14.75 -8.32
N LYS A 119 -0.99 -15.41 -7.46
CA LYS A 119 -0.46 -16.55 -6.68
C LYS A 119 -0.08 -17.71 -7.58
N GLU A 120 -0.80 -17.87 -8.67
CA GLU A 120 -0.55 -18.88 -9.70
C GLU A 120 0.79 -18.62 -10.39
N ASP A 121 1.05 -17.38 -10.80
CA ASP A 121 2.33 -16.97 -11.39
C ASP A 121 3.49 -17.21 -10.41
N PHE A 122 3.30 -16.85 -9.15
CA PHE A 122 4.30 -17.08 -8.12
C PHE A 122 4.56 -18.57 -7.89
N LEU A 123 3.51 -19.41 -7.89
CA LEU A 123 3.65 -20.85 -7.80
C LEU A 123 4.43 -21.41 -8.99
N LEU A 124 4.19 -20.92 -10.20
CA LEU A 124 4.96 -21.31 -11.40
C LEU A 124 6.44 -20.95 -11.27
N VAL A 125 6.77 -19.79 -10.71
CA VAL A 125 8.16 -19.39 -10.43
C VAL A 125 8.81 -20.34 -9.41
N LEU A 126 8.14 -20.65 -8.30
CA LEU A 126 8.64 -21.57 -7.29
C LEU A 126 8.82 -22.99 -7.85
N PHE A 127 7.86 -23.47 -8.65
CA PHE A 127 7.94 -24.78 -9.33
C PHE A 127 9.09 -24.82 -10.34
N SER A 128 9.30 -23.74 -11.05
CA SER A 128 10.42 -23.58 -11.97
C SER A 128 11.76 -23.77 -11.26
N PHE A 129 11.97 -23.06 -10.15
CA PHE A 129 13.19 -23.23 -9.34
C PHE A 129 13.30 -24.61 -8.72
N TYR A 130 12.19 -25.24 -8.34
CA TYR A 130 12.21 -26.64 -7.90
C TYR A 130 12.81 -27.56 -8.98
N LEU A 131 12.32 -27.42 -10.22
CA LEU A 131 12.82 -28.21 -11.35
C LEU A 131 14.30 -27.90 -11.66
N ILE A 132 14.68 -26.61 -11.71
CA ILE A 132 16.06 -26.18 -11.98
C ILE A 132 17.04 -26.77 -10.95
N ILE A 133 16.67 -26.81 -9.68
CA ILE A 133 17.53 -27.32 -8.60
C ILE A 133 17.55 -28.86 -8.59
N LYS A 134 16.44 -29.53 -8.89
CA LYS A 134 16.32 -31.00 -8.83
C LYS A 134 16.76 -31.70 -10.09
N LEU A 135 16.47 -31.15 -11.28
CA LEU A 135 16.78 -31.75 -12.57
C LEU A 135 18.20 -31.42 -13.00
N LYS A 136 19.20 -32.11 -12.44
CA LYS A 136 20.63 -31.84 -12.70
C LYS A 136 20.99 -31.81 -14.20
N ARG A 137 20.45 -32.74 -15.00
CA ARG A 137 20.75 -32.89 -16.44
C ARG A 137 19.82 -32.07 -17.34
N PHE A 138 18.58 -31.82 -16.91
CA PHE A 138 17.54 -31.17 -17.71
C PHE A 138 17.07 -29.84 -17.10
N LYS A 139 18.00 -29.04 -16.56
CA LYS A 139 17.70 -27.75 -15.92
C LYS A 139 16.90 -26.78 -16.82
N VAL A 140 17.13 -26.88 -18.15
CA VAL A 140 16.42 -26.04 -19.13
C VAL A 140 14.91 -26.25 -19.08
N LEU A 141 14.43 -27.48 -18.81
CA LEU A 141 13.01 -27.74 -18.64
C LEU A 141 12.38 -26.98 -17.47
N GLY A 142 13.22 -26.64 -16.48
CA GLY A 142 12.76 -25.84 -15.35
C GLY A 142 12.46 -24.37 -15.70
N VAL A 143 12.89 -23.88 -16.86
CA VAL A 143 12.55 -22.53 -17.31
C VAL A 143 11.13 -22.46 -17.88
N ILE A 144 10.57 -23.57 -18.32
CA ILE A 144 9.26 -23.63 -18.97
C ILE A 144 8.15 -23.01 -18.09
N PRO A 145 7.99 -23.34 -16.80
CA PRO A 145 6.94 -22.75 -15.98
C PRO A 145 7.05 -21.22 -15.85
N ILE A 146 8.29 -20.64 -15.83
CA ILE A 146 8.47 -19.20 -15.81
C ILE A 146 7.89 -18.53 -17.06
N LEU A 147 7.98 -19.18 -18.23
CA LEU A 147 7.42 -18.65 -19.47
C LEU A 147 5.89 -18.49 -19.40
N PHE A 148 5.21 -19.35 -18.65
CA PHE A 148 3.77 -19.25 -18.41
C PHE A 148 3.42 -18.19 -17.35
N ALA A 149 4.36 -17.82 -16.48
CA ALA A 149 4.21 -16.75 -15.51
C ALA A 149 4.53 -15.36 -16.11
N LEU A 150 4.97 -15.28 -17.38
CA LEU A 150 5.25 -14.00 -18.03
C LEU A 150 3.98 -13.21 -18.29
N ASN A 151 3.97 -11.98 -17.85
CA ASN A 151 2.94 -10.98 -18.14
C ASN A 151 3.47 -9.92 -19.11
N LEU A 152 3.55 -10.27 -20.41
CA LEU A 152 4.20 -9.46 -21.43
C LEU A 152 3.37 -8.28 -21.95
N GLY A 153 2.17 -8.04 -21.46
CA GLY A 153 1.46 -6.98 -22.12
C GLY A 153 0.01 -6.73 -21.79
N LYS A 154 -0.48 -7.12 -20.68
CA LYS A 154 -1.68 -6.48 -20.17
C LYS A 154 -1.27 -5.20 -19.43
N GLY A 155 -0.77 -4.22 -20.16
CA GLY A 155 -0.84 -2.85 -19.69
C GLY A 155 -2.29 -2.64 -19.30
N VAL A 156 -2.54 -2.32 -18.03
CA VAL A 156 -3.84 -1.80 -17.65
C VAL A 156 -4.02 -0.58 -18.56
N TYR A 157 -4.92 -0.69 -19.52
CA TYR A 157 -5.37 0.47 -20.28
C TYR A 157 -6.04 1.36 -19.25
N ILE A 158 -5.27 2.28 -18.68
CA ILE A 158 -5.82 3.34 -17.85
C ILE A 158 -6.52 4.23 -18.89
N GLN A 159 -7.83 4.03 -19.05
CA GLN A 159 -8.64 5.07 -19.69
C GLN A 159 -8.45 6.29 -18.81
N ASN A 160 -7.83 7.34 -19.37
CA ASN A 160 -7.84 8.61 -18.71
C ASN A 160 -9.32 8.96 -18.46
N PRO A 161 -9.69 9.30 -17.21
CA PRO A 161 -11.04 9.75 -16.96
C PRO A 161 -11.32 10.93 -17.90
N GLU A 162 -12.49 10.96 -18.50
CA GLU A 162 -12.92 12.08 -19.35
C GLU A 162 -13.04 13.38 -18.53
N ALA A 163 -13.15 13.26 -17.19
CA ALA A 163 -13.23 14.37 -16.26
C ALA A 163 -11.85 14.95 -15.92
N SER A 164 -11.75 16.28 -15.94
CA SER A 164 -10.57 17.01 -15.47
C SER A 164 -10.58 17.14 -13.95
N ILE A 165 -9.61 16.47 -13.27
CA ILE A 165 -9.56 16.37 -11.82
C ILE A 165 -8.54 17.36 -11.24
N PHE A 166 -8.91 18.03 -10.13
CA PHE A 166 -8.02 18.83 -9.31
C PHE A 166 -7.79 18.19 -7.96
N MET A 167 -6.53 17.92 -7.60
CA MET A 167 -6.12 17.35 -6.34
C MET A 167 -5.12 18.29 -5.64
N PRO A 168 -5.58 19.15 -4.70
CA PRO A 168 -4.69 20.08 -4.01
C PRO A 168 -3.79 19.35 -3.01
N GLN A 169 -2.53 19.77 -2.93
CA GLN A 169 -1.59 19.30 -1.94
C GLN A 169 -1.49 20.32 -0.80
N MET A 170 -2.18 20.06 0.31
CA MET A 170 -2.35 20.99 1.41
C MET A 170 -1.11 21.16 2.29
N ASN A 171 -0.21 20.17 2.34
CA ASN A 171 1.02 20.15 3.18
C ASN A 171 0.81 20.56 4.66
N ILE A 172 -0.32 20.20 5.24
CA ILE A 172 -0.68 20.55 6.62
C ILE A 172 0.03 19.60 7.58
N LYS A 173 0.72 20.17 8.58
CA LYS A 173 1.35 19.37 9.63
C LYS A 173 0.29 18.61 10.42
N GLN A 174 0.57 17.33 10.72
CA GLN A 174 -0.38 16.44 11.40
C GLN A 174 -0.78 16.96 12.79
N GLU A 175 0.14 17.60 13.50
CA GLU A 175 -0.07 18.19 14.83
C GLU A 175 -1.14 19.29 14.80
N LEU A 176 -1.07 20.18 13.79
CA LEU A 176 -1.99 21.31 13.65
C LEU A 176 -3.40 20.87 13.21
N LYS A 177 -3.50 19.71 12.55
CA LYS A 177 -4.74 19.24 11.93
C LYS A 177 -5.90 19.08 12.93
N TRP A 178 -5.58 18.78 14.19
CA TRP A 178 -6.57 18.52 15.24
C TRP A 178 -6.69 19.65 16.27
N GLU A 179 -5.92 20.73 16.14
CA GLU A 179 -6.03 21.91 17.00
C GLU A 179 -7.33 22.67 16.68
N LYS A 180 -8.12 22.94 17.72
CA LYS A 180 -9.44 23.58 17.56
C LYS A 180 -9.35 24.96 16.90
N ASP A 181 -8.34 25.73 17.26
CA ASP A 181 -8.13 27.08 16.72
C ASP A 181 -7.70 27.06 15.26
N TYR A 182 -7.02 25.98 14.84
CA TYR A 182 -6.57 25.80 13.46
C TYR A 182 -7.64 25.20 12.54
N GLN A 183 -8.63 24.51 13.09
CA GLN A 183 -9.70 23.86 12.29
C GLN A 183 -10.42 24.83 11.37
N ARG A 184 -10.71 26.04 11.88
CA ARG A 184 -11.36 27.07 11.06
C ARG A 184 -10.51 27.48 9.86
N VAL A 185 -9.22 27.71 10.07
CA VAL A 185 -8.27 28.05 9.01
C VAL A 185 -8.19 26.91 7.99
N LEU A 186 -8.13 25.66 8.49
CA LEU A 186 -8.10 24.48 7.64
C LEU A 186 -9.34 24.36 6.75
N HIS A 187 -10.53 24.62 7.31
CA HIS A 187 -11.77 24.57 6.53
C HIS A 187 -11.80 25.66 5.46
N GLU A 188 -11.39 26.89 5.78
CA GLU A 188 -11.34 28.00 4.80
C GLU A 188 -10.33 27.68 3.68
N ASN A 189 -9.15 27.18 3.99
CA ASN A 189 -8.16 26.78 2.99
C ASN A 189 -8.73 25.70 2.02
N ASN A 190 -9.52 24.75 2.55
CA ASN A 190 -10.18 23.76 1.71
C ASN A 190 -11.19 24.40 0.75
N PHE A 191 -11.96 25.41 1.21
CA PHE A 191 -12.88 26.13 0.35
C PHE A 191 -12.17 27.01 -0.67
N GLU A 192 -11.02 27.60 -0.32
CA GLU A 192 -10.17 28.32 -1.29
C GLU A 192 -9.67 27.40 -2.40
N GLU A 193 -9.26 26.17 -2.08
CA GLU A 193 -8.84 25.20 -3.09
C GLU A 193 -10.02 24.72 -3.97
N ILE A 194 -11.24 24.60 -3.40
CA ILE A 194 -12.45 24.31 -4.19
C ILE A 194 -12.72 25.49 -5.16
N ALA A 195 -12.70 26.72 -4.66
CA ALA A 195 -12.91 27.91 -5.49
C ALA A 195 -11.89 28.00 -6.63
N LYS A 196 -10.64 27.74 -6.34
CA LYS A 196 -9.56 27.67 -7.33
C LYS A 196 -9.79 26.57 -8.38
N ALA A 197 -10.31 25.39 -7.99
CA ALA A 197 -10.66 24.35 -8.94
C ALA A 197 -11.76 24.79 -9.90
N ILE A 198 -12.75 25.55 -9.41
CA ILE A 198 -13.82 26.15 -10.24
C ILE A 198 -13.24 27.17 -11.22
N GLU A 199 -12.37 28.09 -10.74
CA GLU A 199 -11.68 29.06 -11.61
C GLU A 199 -10.88 28.38 -12.72
N LEU A 200 -10.23 27.24 -12.40
CA LEU A 200 -9.50 26.41 -13.35
C LEU A 200 -10.40 25.57 -14.25
N LYS A 201 -11.71 25.70 -14.15
CA LYS A 201 -12.74 24.96 -14.93
C LYS A 201 -12.53 23.45 -14.85
N LYS A 202 -12.31 22.94 -13.66
CA LYS A 202 -12.22 21.50 -13.39
C LYS A 202 -13.59 20.90 -13.17
N ASP A 203 -13.73 19.62 -13.51
CA ASP A 203 -14.99 18.90 -13.34
C ASP A 203 -15.12 18.32 -11.94
N LEU A 204 -14.00 17.99 -11.31
CA LEU A 204 -13.96 17.34 -9.99
C LEU A 204 -12.79 17.87 -9.16
N VAL A 205 -13.05 18.19 -7.89
CA VAL A 205 -12.01 18.39 -6.87
C VAL A 205 -12.00 17.25 -5.87
N VAL A 206 -10.81 16.69 -5.61
CA VAL A 206 -10.60 15.64 -4.60
C VAL A 206 -9.73 16.19 -3.50
N LEU A 207 -10.34 16.45 -2.35
CA LEU A 207 -9.63 16.89 -1.14
C LEU A 207 -9.05 15.69 -0.38
N PRO A 208 -7.99 15.88 0.43
CA PRO A 208 -7.32 14.78 1.12
C PRO A 208 -8.20 14.12 2.18
N GLU A 209 -7.76 12.94 2.66
CA GLU A 209 -8.38 12.24 3.80
C GLU A 209 -8.45 13.18 5.01
N THR A 210 -9.62 13.23 5.66
CA THR A 210 -9.88 14.15 6.79
C THR A 210 -9.60 15.63 6.46
N ALA A 211 -9.97 16.07 5.25
CA ALA A 211 -9.92 17.49 4.90
C ALA A 211 -10.74 18.34 5.88
N PHE A 212 -11.89 17.82 6.32
CA PHE A 212 -12.70 18.41 7.37
C PHE A 212 -12.57 17.59 8.64
N THR A 213 -11.78 18.10 9.60
CA THR A 213 -11.48 17.46 10.89
C THR A 213 -12.64 17.60 11.90
N THR A 214 -13.87 17.45 11.43
CA THR A 214 -15.10 17.58 12.22
C THR A 214 -16.10 16.48 11.83
N VAL A 215 -17.10 16.27 12.68
CA VAL A 215 -18.23 15.39 12.36
C VAL A 215 -19.10 16.10 11.32
N LEU A 216 -18.79 15.87 10.05
CA LEU A 216 -19.33 16.65 8.95
C LEU A 216 -20.85 16.50 8.82
N ASN A 217 -21.40 15.30 9.02
CA ASN A 217 -22.86 15.07 8.98
C ASN A 217 -23.65 15.72 10.13
N ARG A 218 -22.99 16.34 11.10
CA ARG A 218 -23.62 17.14 12.17
C ARG A 218 -23.33 18.63 12.05
N ASN A 219 -22.57 19.04 11.06
CA ASN A 219 -22.21 20.43 10.82
C ASN A 219 -23.00 20.98 9.63
N ALA A 220 -24.25 21.44 9.88
CA ALA A 220 -25.13 21.94 8.84
C ALA A 220 -24.51 23.06 8.00
N HIS A 221 -23.79 23.99 8.64
CA HIS A 221 -23.16 25.12 7.94
C HIS A 221 -22.12 24.66 6.90
N LEU A 222 -21.25 23.70 7.27
CA LEU A 222 -20.26 23.17 6.32
C LEU A 222 -20.91 22.34 5.21
N LEU A 223 -21.95 21.56 5.55
CA LEU A 223 -22.69 20.78 4.56
C LEU A 223 -23.38 21.65 3.53
N GLU A 224 -24.09 22.69 3.97
CA GLU A 224 -24.76 23.64 3.07
C GLU A 224 -23.73 24.32 2.15
N ARG A 225 -22.64 24.84 2.72
CA ARG A 225 -21.60 25.48 1.93
C ARG A 225 -20.98 24.53 0.89
N LEU A 226 -20.73 23.25 1.24
CA LEU A 226 -20.24 22.26 0.29
C LEU A 226 -21.26 21.93 -0.79
N LYS A 227 -22.55 21.86 -0.45
CA LYS A 227 -23.63 21.71 -1.43
C LYS A 227 -23.72 22.87 -2.40
N ASP A 228 -23.59 24.10 -1.91
CA ASP A 228 -23.60 25.29 -2.75
C ASP A 228 -22.46 25.26 -3.79
N TYR A 229 -21.25 24.95 -3.35
CA TYR A 229 -20.11 24.78 -4.27
C TYR A 229 -20.33 23.63 -5.25
N SER A 230 -21.00 22.55 -4.82
CA SER A 230 -21.21 21.38 -5.66
C SER A 230 -22.19 21.59 -6.82
N SER A 231 -22.88 22.72 -6.88
CA SER A 231 -23.63 23.15 -8.07
C SER A 231 -22.72 23.55 -9.25
N SER A 232 -21.46 23.85 -8.98
CA SER A 232 -20.47 24.30 -9.98
C SER A 232 -19.35 23.29 -10.25
N ILE A 233 -19.07 22.38 -9.33
CA ILE A 233 -18.02 21.37 -9.43
C ILE A 233 -18.32 20.18 -8.54
N ASP A 234 -18.04 18.97 -9.01
CA ASP A 234 -18.11 17.79 -8.14
C ASP A 234 -17.01 17.83 -7.07
N ILE A 235 -17.34 17.47 -5.83
CA ILE A 235 -16.42 17.54 -4.69
C ILE A 235 -16.34 16.18 -4.00
N ILE A 236 -15.14 15.62 -3.87
CA ILE A 236 -14.86 14.51 -2.97
C ILE A 236 -14.05 15.04 -1.78
N ALA A 237 -14.57 14.87 -0.56
CA ALA A 237 -13.95 15.37 0.64
C ALA A 237 -13.96 14.33 1.77
N GLY A 238 -12.83 14.19 2.48
CA GLY A 238 -12.74 13.38 3.67
C GLY A 238 -13.25 14.11 4.91
N GLY A 239 -14.00 13.42 5.77
CA GLY A 239 -14.50 13.95 7.03
C GLY A 239 -14.94 12.85 8.00
N LEU A 240 -15.32 13.22 9.22
CA LEU A 240 -15.91 12.26 10.16
C LEU A 240 -17.43 12.15 9.94
N TYR A 241 -17.92 10.93 10.10
CA TYR A 241 -19.36 10.62 10.03
C TYR A 241 -19.80 9.91 11.31
N VAL A 242 -20.89 10.35 11.92
CA VAL A 242 -21.46 9.73 13.12
C VAL A 242 -22.79 9.09 12.80
N GLU A 243 -22.90 7.81 13.14
CA GLU A 243 -24.12 7.01 13.07
C GLU A 243 -24.16 6.05 14.26
N ASP A 244 -25.31 5.90 14.90
CA ASP A 244 -25.52 4.99 16.04
C ASP A 244 -24.47 5.12 17.16
N LYS A 245 -24.04 6.35 17.46
CA LYS A 245 -23.00 6.70 18.44
C LYS A 245 -21.59 6.22 18.06
N GLN A 246 -21.39 5.72 16.84
CA GLN A 246 -20.09 5.36 16.32
C GLN A 246 -19.57 6.45 15.38
N ILE A 247 -18.25 6.66 15.41
CA ILE A 247 -17.56 7.63 14.56
C ILE A 247 -16.79 6.86 13.48
N TYR A 248 -17.03 7.24 12.24
CA TYR A 248 -16.36 6.66 11.07
C TYR A 248 -15.53 7.72 10.35
N ASN A 249 -14.38 7.34 9.83
CA ASN A 249 -13.79 8.06 8.71
C ASN A 249 -14.65 7.82 7.49
N ALA A 250 -15.00 8.89 6.78
CA ALA A 250 -15.87 8.80 5.62
C ALA A 250 -15.37 9.69 4.49
N SER A 251 -15.67 9.28 3.27
CA SER A 251 -15.56 10.08 2.07
C SER A 251 -16.95 10.56 1.69
N TYR A 252 -17.09 11.84 1.47
CA TYR A 252 -18.31 12.50 1.02
C TYR A 252 -18.14 12.89 -0.44
N HIS A 253 -19.11 12.56 -1.27
CA HIS A 253 -19.22 13.04 -2.64
C HIS A 253 -20.40 14.00 -2.72
N PHE A 254 -20.12 15.23 -3.11
CA PHE A 254 -21.12 16.27 -3.34
C PHE A 254 -21.18 16.50 -4.86
N SER A 255 -22.39 16.43 -5.42
CA SER A 255 -22.66 16.66 -6.83
C SER A 255 -24.05 17.27 -6.97
N ASN A 256 -24.16 18.43 -7.62
CA ASN A 256 -25.44 19.14 -7.84
C ASN A 256 -26.29 19.31 -6.58
N GLY A 257 -25.69 19.58 -5.42
CA GLY A 257 -26.37 19.73 -4.13
C GLY A 257 -26.74 18.42 -3.44
N GLU A 258 -26.52 17.27 -4.05
CA GLU A 258 -26.72 15.96 -3.46
C GLU A 258 -25.47 15.48 -2.72
N ILE A 259 -25.65 14.60 -1.73
CA ILE A 259 -24.55 14.04 -0.94
C ILE A 259 -24.62 12.52 -0.98
N GLN A 260 -23.51 11.89 -1.33
CA GLN A 260 -23.30 10.47 -1.13
C GLN A 260 -22.16 10.27 -0.12
N VAL A 261 -22.28 9.25 0.76
CA VAL A 261 -21.29 8.99 1.82
C VAL A 261 -20.82 7.54 1.76
N ALA A 262 -19.51 7.37 1.71
CA ALA A 262 -18.86 6.08 1.84
C ALA A 262 -18.08 6.03 3.15
N LYS A 263 -18.49 5.13 4.07
CA LYS A 263 -17.82 4.92 5.36
C LYS A 263 -16.64 3.99 5.21
N LYS A 264 -15.51 4.30 5.86
CA LYS A 264 -14.34 3.41 5.91
C LYS A 264 -14.67 2.19 6.76
N VAL A 265 -14.69 1.02 6.14
CA VAL A 265 -15.08 -0.25 6.79
C VAL A 265 -13.89 -0.90 7.50
N VAL A 266 -12.68 -0.81 6.91
CA VAL A 266 -11.46 -1.38 7.48
C VAL A 266 -10.50 -0.25 7.83
N LEU A 267 -10.21 -0.10 9.11
CA LEU A 267 -9.18 0.81 9.59
C LEU A 267 -7.81 0.13 9.47
N VAL A 268 -6.80 0.89 9.10
CA VAL A 268 -5.41 0.46 9.27
C VAL A 268 -5.14 0.47 10.78
N PRO A 269 -4.63 -0.61 11.38
CA PRO A 269 -4.34 -0.67 12.80
C PRO A 269 -3.24 0.27 13.22
#